data_a36380bfed034e2e942a960dc0dd698b
#
_entry.id   a36380bfed034e2e942a960dc0dd698b
#
_cell.length_a   1.000
_cell.length_b   1.000
_cell.length_c   1.000
_cell.angle_alpha   90.00
_cell.angle_beta   90.00
_cell.angle_gamma   90.00
#
_symmetry.space_group_name_H-M   'P 1'
#
loop_
_entity.id
_entity.type
_entity.pdbx_description
1 polymer ?
#
loop_
_entity_poly.entity_id
_entity_poly.type
_entity_poly.pdbx_seq_one_letter_code
_entity_poly.pdbx_strand_id
1 'polypeptide(L)' 'MIDLPPAEVRCLEAAIHHEAKGESFAGKLAVGNVVLNRVAAPDFPKSVCAVVKQKKQFSWY' A
#
# COMPACT_ATOMS: atom_id res chain seq x y z
N MET A 1 7.96 6.30 13.84
CA MET A 1 8.09 5.55 12.59
C MET A 1 7.48 4.17 12.75
N ILE A 2 6.83 3.67 11.73
CA ILE A 2 6.22 2.34 11.76
C ILE A 2 7.25 1.30 11.39
N ASP A 3 7.40 0.29 12.26
CA ASP A 3 8.24 -0.85 11.97
C ASP A 3 7.40 -1.93 11.31
N LEU A 4 7.68 -2.22 10.04
CA LEU A 4 6.95 -3.24 9.31
C LEU A 4 7.77 -4.51 9.19
N PRO A 5 7.15 -5.68 9.43
CA PRO A 5 7.80 -6.96 9.10
C PRO A 5 8.15 -7.01 7.62
N PRO A 6 9.17 -7.78 7.24
CA PRO A 6 9.58 -7.87 5.82
C PRO A 6 8.45 -8.24 4.86
N ALA A 7 7.54 -9.11 5.27
CA ALA A 7 6.40 -9.48 4.42
C ALA A 7 5.50 -8.28 4.14
N GLU A 8 5.30 -7.42 5.14
CA GLU A 8 4.48 -6.22 4.98
C GLU A 8 5.16 -5.21 4.07
N VAL A 9 6.49 -5.09 4.19
CA VAL A 9 7.27 -4.22 3.30
C VAL A 9 7.13 -4.68 1.85
N ARG A 10 7.20 -5.98 1.61
CA ARG A 10 7.05 -6.51 0.26
C ARG A 10 5.67 -6.23 -0.33
N CYS A 11 4.62 -6.32 0.47
CA CYS A 11 3.29 -5.99 0.01
C CYS A 11 3.17 -4.50 -0.32
N LEU A 12 3.77 -3.65 0.49
CA LEU A 12 3.77 -2.21 0.24
C LEU A 12 4.53 -1.88 -1.03
N GLU A 13 5.69 -2.48 -1.22
CA GLU A 13 6.49 -2.29 -2.43
C GLU A 13 5.72 -2.72 -3.67
N ALA A 14 5.05 -3.87 -3.60
CA ALA A 14 4.26 -4.36 -4.72
C ALA A 14 3.12 -3.39 -5.06
N ALA A 15 2.45 -2.85 -4.05
CA ALA A 15 1.38 -1.90 -4.27
C ALA A 15 1.90 -0.63 -4.94
N ILE A 16 3.03 -0.11 -4.47
CA ILE A 16 3.62 1.08 -5.06
C ILE A 16 4.03 0.80 -6.50
N HIS A 17 4.63 -0.36 -6.74
CA HIS A 17 5.07 -0.73 -8.09
C HIS A 17 3.90 -0.79 -9.07
N HIS A 18 2.82 -1.45 -8.68
CA HIS A 18 1.68 -1.61 -9.57
C HIS A 18 0.88 -0.34 -9.75
N GLU A 19 0.69 0.41 -8.68
CA GLU A 19 -0.19 1.59 -8.70
C GLU A 19 0.51 2.81 -9.27
N ALA A 20 1.80 2.97 -9.01
CA ALA A 20 2.54 4.17 -9.37
C ALA A 20 3.69 3.91 -10.32
N LYS A 21 3.62 2.83 -11.09
CA LYS A 21 4.64 2.52 -12.09
C LYS A 21 4.73 3.65 -13.11
N GLY A 22 5.94 4.16 -13.29
CA GLY A 22 6.16 5.27 -14.21
C GLY A 22 5.88 6.65 -13.62
N GLU A 23 5.38 6.71 -12.39
CA GLU A 23 5.13 7.98 -11.73
C GLU A 23 6.41 8.56 -11.12
N SER A 24 6.34 9.84 -10.80
CA SER A 24 7.42 10.50 -10.08
C SER A 24 7.56 9.92 -8.67
N PHE A 25 8.67 10.29 -7.99
CA PHE A 25 8.85 9.90 -6.60
C PHE A 25 7.67 10.37 -5.73
N ALA A 26 7.19 11.59 -5.98
CA ALA A 26 6.04 12.11 -5.23
C ALA A 26 4.78 11.27 -5.43
N GLY A 27 4.55 10.78 -6.66
CA GLY A 27 3.43 9.91 -6.94
C GLY A 27 3.54 8.59 -6.21
N LYS A 28 4.74 8.00 -6.19
CA LYS A 28 4.98 6.76 -5.45
C LYS A 28 4.78 6.94 -3.96
N LEU A 29 5.24 8.06 -3.43
CA LEU A 29 5.07 8.37 -2.01
C LEU A 29 3.59 8.52 -1.65
N ALA A 30 2.82 9.13 -2.52
CA ALA A 30 1.39 9.30 -2.29
C ALA A 30 0.67 7.95 -2.21
N VAL A 31 1.02 7.02 -3.08
CA VAL A 31 0.43 5.66 -3.05
C VAL A 31 0.78 4.97 -1.72
N GLY A 32 2.03 5.04 -1.31
CA GLY A 32 2.45 4.45 -0.04
C GLY A 32 1.69 5.05 1.14
N ASN A 33 1.50 6.36 1.14
CA ASN A 33 0.77 7.04 2.20
C ASN A 33 -0.70 6.62 2.24
N VAL A 34 -1.34 6.43 1.09
CA VAL A 34 -2.72 5.97 1.05
C VAL A 34 -2.85 4.59 1.70
N VAL A 35 -1.93 3.67 1.35
CA VAL A 35 -1.96 2.32 1.93
C VAL A 35 -1.78 2.39 3.44
N LEU A 36 -0.78 3.13 3.91
CA LEU A 36 -0.50 3.23 5.34
C LEU A 36 -1.63 3.91 6.10
N ASN A 37 -2.27 4.93 5.50
CA ASN A 37 -3.41 5.60 6.11
C ASN A 37 -4.58 4.62 6.28
N ARG A 38 -4.80 3.74 5.31
CA ARG A 38 -5.86 2.75 5.40
C ARG A 38 -5.59 1.72 6.50
N VAL A 39 -4.32 1.31 6.65
CA VAL A 39 -3.95 0.41 7.74
C VAL A 39 -4.27 1.05 9.10
N ALA A 40 -4.10 2.35 9.22
CA ALA A 40 -4.38 3.07 10.46
C ALA A 40 -5.86 3.37 10.67
N ALA A 41 -6.67 3.28 9.63
CA ALA A 41 -8.09 3.63 9.71
C ALA A 41 -8.90 2.49 10.32
N PRO A 42 -9.93 2.79 11.12
CA PRO A 42 -10.72 1.74 11.78
C PRO A 42 -11.52 0.87 10.84
N ASP A 43 -11.85 1.39 9.65
CA ASP A 43 -12.70 0.67 8.69
C ASP A 43 -11.93 -0.22 7.75
N PHE A 44 -10.61 -0.31 7.88
CA PHE A 44 -9.76 -1.07 6.99
C PHE A 44 -8.97 -2.13 7.76
N PRO A 45 -8.50 -3.18 7.06
CA PRO A 45 -7.66 -4.20 7.70
C PRO A 45 -6.43 -3.60 8.35
N LYS A 46 -5.89 -4.29 9.34
CA LYS A 46 -4.79 -3.78 10.16
C LYS A 46 -3.42 -4.23 9.66
N SER A 47 -3.31 -4.70 8.43
CA SER A 47 -2.01 -5.05 7.86
C SER A 47 -1.91 -4.53 6.43
N VAL A 48 -0.69 -4.23 6.00
CA VAL A 48 -0.44 -3.74 4.64
C VAL A 48 -0.86 -4.79 3.62
N CYS A 49 -0.48 -6.04 3.82
CA CYS A 49 -0.84 -7.10 2.89
C CYS A 49 -2.35 -7.26 2.76
N ALA A 50 -3.07 -7.17 3.86
CA ALA A 50 -4.53 -7.30 3.84
C ALA A 50 -5.18 -6.11 3.12
N VAL A 51 -4.68 -4.90 3.37
CA VAL A 51 -5.17 -3.71 2.67
C VAL A 51 -4.93 -3.82 1.17
N VAL A 52 -3.74 -4.25 0.78
CA VAL A 52 -3.39 -4.40 -0.63
C VAL A 52 -4.27 -5.45 -1.31
N LYS A 53 -4.53 -6.57 -0.65
CA LYS A 53 -5.43 -7.59 -1.18
C LYS A 53 -6.86 -7.07 -1.33
N GLN A 54 -7.31 -6.27 -0.40
CA GLN A 54 -8.62 -5.67 -0.47
C GLN A 54 -8.75 -4.78 -1.70
N LYS A 55 -7.64 -4.19 -2.13
CA LYS A 55 -7.60 -3.30 -3.28
C LYS A 55 -7.68 -4.04 -4.61
N LYS A 56 -7.83 -5.34 -4.63
CA LYS A 56 -8.05 -6.04 -5.90
C LYS A 56 -9.33 -5.61 -6.60
N GLN A 57 -10.13 -4.81 -5.94
CA GLN A 57 -11.27 -4.17 -6.56
C GLN A 57 -10.85 -3.08 -7.53
N PHE A 58 -9.60 -2.62 -7.43
CA PHE A 58 -9.07 -1.63 -8.35
C PHE A 58 -8.55 -2.33 -9.61
N SER A 59 -8.58 -1.59 -10.72
CA SER A 59 -8.27 -2.15 -12.03
C SER A 59 -6.87 -2.77 -12.13
N TRP A 60 -5.91 -2.30 -11.34
CA TRP A 60 -4.53 -2.79 -11.44
C TRP A 60 -4.31 -4.12 -10.75
N TYR A 61 -5.21 -4.54 -9.92
CA TYR A 61 -5.04 -5.78 -9.17
C TYR A 61 -5.48 -6.97 -10.05
#